data_2ce95a3a9991ddf365b19a8d74323114
#
_entry.id   2ce95a3a9991ddf365b19a8d74323114
#
_cell.length_a   1.000
_cell.length_b   1.000
_cell.length_c   1.000
_cell.angle_alpha   90.00
_cell.angle_beta   90.00
_cell.angle_gamma   90.00
#
_symmetry.space_group_name_H-M   'P 1'
#
loop_
_entity.id
_entity.type
_entity.pdbx_description
1 polymer ?
#
loop_
_entity_poly.entity_id
_entity_poly.type
_entity_poly.pdbx_seq_one_letter_code
_entity_poly.pdbx_strand_id
1 'polypeptide(L)'
;IRDRCGKNVIFLYNISQQQKKEAEETCKKKNVKCVVLTNRRMDTDKLFEHEIIPLSVPVVFVASVIENTNKFDVQLGLRKFLQEEGYKVSQIGTKEYCELFGFHAIPEFMYANQLSEADKIVWFNRICKSIELQEKPDIFIIGVPGATMVFNETITNNFGITAFEIANAVRPDTAIMCVPYEGYDSGFLKMIQTSSKYKLDMQVDCFNMANKHFDVARSKEEKKLSFITTGADLVDKRIEDLKRDTEIPIYNSLNVTSALETVSYTHLRAHETSQDL
;
A
#
# COMPACT_ATOMS: atom_id res chain seq x y z
N ILE A 1 13.67 11.91 27.09
CA ILE A 1 13.07 13.00 26.28
C ILE A 1 13.85 14.26 26.61
N ARG A 2 14.86 14.58 25.78
CA ARG A 2 15.65 15.80 25.96
C ARG A 2 14.80 17.03 25.67
N ASP A 3 14.91 18.03 26.53
CA ASP A 3 14.23 19.31 26.54
C ASP A 3 14.09 19.99 25.18
N ARG A 4 12.93 19.84 24.56
CA ARG A 4 12.46 20.75 23.52
C ARG A 4 11.13 21.33 23.97
N CYS A 5 11.20 22.52 24.56
CA CYS A 5 10.05 23.23 25.10
C CYS A 5 8.96 23.44 24.04
N GLY A 6 7.72 23.13 24.39
CA GLY A 6 6.54 23.58 23.67
C GLY A 6 6.14 22.80 22.42
N LYS A 7 6.71 21.60 22.13
CA LYS A 7 6.31 20.80 20.97
C LYS A 7 5.56 19.54 21.38
N ASN A 8 4.52 19.20 20.62
CA ASN A 8 3.82 17.92 20.74
C ASN A 8 4.77 16.76 20.44
N VAL A 9 4.56 15.63 21.09
CA VAL A 9 5.36 14.40 20.94
C VAL A 9 4.49 13.32 20.32
N ILE A 10 4.98 12.70 19.25
CA ILE A 10 4.34 11.56 18.60
C ILE A 10 5.33 10.40 18.62
N PHE A 11 4.93 9.27 19.20
CA PHE A 11 5.67 8.02 19.12
C PHE A 11 5.16 7.21 17.93
N LEU A 12 6.05 6.89 17.01
CA LEU A 12 5.78 6.10 15.80
C LEU A 12 6.00 4.60 16.04
N TYR A 13 6.46 4.21 17.24
CA TYR A 13 6.77 2.83 17.59
C TYR A 13 5.99 2.42 18.82
N ASN A 14 5.78 1.11 18.97
CA ASN A 14 5.24 0.54 20.18
C ASN A 14 6.21 0.82 21.35
N ILE A 15 5.71 1.45 22.37
CA ILE A 15 6.44 1.70 23.62
C ILE A 15 5.77 0.91 24.76
N SER A 16 6.57 0.51 25.74
CA SER A 16 6.02 -0.21 26.90
C SER A 16 5.01 0.66 27.67
N GLN A 17 4.09 0.02 28.39
CA GLN A 17 3.11 0.72 29.23
C GLN A 17 3.76 1.71 30.21
N GLN A 18 4.91 1.33 30.75
CA GLN A 18 5.69 2.19 31.65
C GLN A 18 6.22 3.42 30.91
N GLN A 19 6.84 3.23 29.75
CA GLN A 19 7.35 4.33 28.90
C GLN A 19 6.23 5.26 28.45
N LYS A 20 5.06 4.71 28.11
CA LYS A 20 3.88 5.49 27.73
C LYS A 20 3.44 6.39 28.87
N LYS A 21 3.31 5.84 30.09
CA LYS A 21 2.91 6.58 31.29
C LYS A 21 3.89 7.70 31.62
N GLU A 22 5.19 7.43 31.60
CA GLU A 22 6.24 8.42 31.83
C GLU A 22 6.22 9.56 30.78
N ALA A 23 5.99 9.21 29.49
CA ALA A 23 5.87 10.18 28.42
C ALA A 23 4.64 11.07 28.58
N GLU A 24 3.48 10.48 28.88
CA GLU A 24 2.23 11.21 29.11
C GLU A 24 2.34 12.18 30.30
N GLU A 25 2.92 11.73 31.42
CA GLU A 25 3.16 12.57 32.61
C GLU A 25 4.10 13.75 32.30
N THR A 26 5.17 13.48 31.54
CA THR A 26 6.14 14.51 31.14
C THR A 26 5.51 15.54 30.20
N CYS A 27 4.73 15.09 29.23
CA CYS A 27 4.02 15.95 28.28
C CYS A 27 2.94 16.80 29.00
N LYS A 28 2.21 16.19 29.93
CA LYS A 28 1.20 16.88 30.75
C LYS A 28 1.81 18.00 31.58
N LYS A 29 2.97 17.75 32.24
CA LYS A 29 3.70 18.78 33.02
C LYS A 29 4.15 19.97 32.15
N LYS A 30 4.39 19.76 30.87
CA LYS A 30 4.83 20.79 29.91
C LYS A 30 3.70 21.36 29.06
N ASN A 31 2.45 20.98 29.31
CA ASN A 31 1.25 21.38 28.57
C ASN A 31 1.38 21.12 27.05
N VAL A 32 1.95 19.97 26.67
CA VAL A 32 2.08 19.52 25.28
C VAL A 32 1.34 18.20 25.10
N LYS A 33 0.88 17.93 23.87
CA LYS A 33 0.20 16.66 23.55
C LYS A 33 1.21 15.54 23.39
N CYS A 34 0.88 14.37 23.93
CA CYS A 34 1.56 13.11 23.69
C CYS A 34 0.61 12.19 22.93
N VAL A 35 1.04 11.71 21.78
CA VAL A 35 0.29 10.74 20.96
C VAL A 35 1.18 9.52 20.74
N VAL A 36 0.67 8.36 21.06
CA VAL A 36 1.32 7.09 20.71
C VAL A 36 0.47 6.48 19.60
N LEU A 37 1.01 6.39 18.40
CA LEU A 37 0.38 5.69 17.29
C LEU A 37 0.54 4.20 17.57
N THR A 38 -0.43 3.64 18.27
CA THR A 38 -0.53 2.20 18.48
C THR A 38 -1.58 1.66 17.54
N ASN A 39 -1.24 0.63 16.78
CA ASN A 39 -2.25 -0.15 16.09
C ASN A 39 -3.29 -0.64 17.08
N ARG A 40 -4.56 -0.42 16.80
CA ARG A 40 -5.66 -0.89 17.65
C ARG A 40 -5.53 -2.40 17.80
N ARG A 41 -5.32 -2.89 19.01
CA ARG A 41 -5.46 -4.33 19.29
C ARG A 41 -6.92 -4.68 19.07
N MET A 42 -7.17 -5.59 18.17
CA MET A 42 -8.50 -6.19 18.05
C MET A 42 -8.74 -7.07 19.27
N ASP A 43 -9.99 -7.06 19.75
CA ASP A 43 -10.46 -7.98 20.76
C ASP A 43 -10.60 -9.37 20.11
N THR A 44 -9.65 -10.26 20.40
CA THR A 44 -9.51 -11.58 19.75
C THR A 44 -10.45 -12.64 20.33
N ASP A 45 -11.24 -12.28 21.35
CA ASP A 45 -12.09 -13.24 22.07
C ASP A 45 -13.35 -13.67 21.31
N LYS A 46 -13.56 -13.13 20.11
CA LYS A 46 -14.66 -13.52 19.23
C LYS A 46 -14.10 -14.19 17.97
N LEU A 47 -13.74 -15.45 18.10
CA LEU A 47 -13.46 -16.34 16.96
C LEU A 47 -14.71 -16.45 16.11
N PHE A 48 -14.65 -15.93 14.92
CA PHE A 48 -15.73 -15.93 13.95
C PHE A 48 -15.52 -17.02 12.92
N GLU A 49 -16.62 -17.46 12.36
CA GLU A 49 -16.67 -18.23 11.14
C GLU A 49 -15.71 -17.63 10.11
N HIS A 50 -14.97 -18.47 9.39
CA HIS A 50 -13.99 -18.09 8.37
C HIS A 50 -14.67 -17.55 7.09
N GLU A 51 -15.70 -16.72 7.28
CA GLU A 51 -16.44 -16.11 6.20
C GLU A 51 -15.85 -14.75 5.83
N ILE A 52 -15.61 -14.53 4.56
CA ILE A 52 -15.19 -13.24 4.00
C ILE A 52 -16.44 -12.42 3.67
N ILE A 53 -16.54 -11.24 4.25
CA ILE A 53 -17.63 -10.29 3.97
C ILE A 53 -17.19 -9.35 2.86
N PRO A 54 -17.87 -9.32 1.70
CA PRO A 54 -17.51 -8.43 0.62
C PRO A 54 -17.70 -6.96 1.03
N LEU A 55 -16.83 -6.10 0.54
CA LEU A 55 -17.04 -4.65 0.60
C LEU A 55 -18.10 -4.27 -0.43
N SER A 56 -18.87 -3.22 -0.12
CA SER A 56 -19.97 -2.75 -0.97
C SER A 56 -19.56 -1.53 -1.82
N VAL A 57 -18.32 -1.08 -1.68
CA VAL A 57 -17.74 0.06 -2.40
C VAL A 57 -16.58 -0.42 -3.26
N PRO A 58 -16.29 0.28 -4.37
CA PRO A 58 -15.14 -0.02 -5.21
C PRO A 58 -13.83 -0.02 -4.44
N VAL A 59 -12.98 -1.00 -4.69
CA VAL A 59 -11.68 -1.18 -4.04
C VAL A 59 -10.55 -1.05 -5.05
N VAL A 60 -9.61 -0.17 -4.75
CA VAL A 60 -8.39 0.04 -5.53
C VAL A 60 -7.18 -0.49 -4.79
N PHE A 61 -6.46 -1.42 -5.39
CA PHE A 61 -5.17 -1.87 -4.86
C PHE A 61 -4.01 -1.08 -5.47
N VAL A 62 -3.05 -0.70 -4.60
CA VAL A 62 -1.74 -0.22 -5.02
C VAL A 62 -0.70 -1.21 -4.55
N ALA A 63 -0.24 -2.06 -5.45
CA ALA A 63 0.70 -3.15 -5.21
C ALA A 63 2.05 -2.89 -5.88
N SER A 64 3.04 -3.74 -5.65
CA SER A 64 4.32 -3.67 -6.36
C SER A 64 4.98 -5.03 -6.49
N VAL A 65 5.79 -5.18 -7.54
CA VAL A 65 6.62 -6.38 -7.73
C VAL A 65 7.77 -6.47 -6.74
N ILE A 66 8.22 -5.34 -6.21
CA ILE A 66 9.33 -5.21 -5.26
C ILE A 66 9.10 -3.98 -4.38
N GLU A 67 9.75 -3.90 -3.23
CA GLU A 67 9.69 -2.71 -2.37
C GLU A 67 10.37 -1.48 -2.99
N ASN A 68 10.15 -0.31 -2.38
CA ASN A 68 10.73 0.98 -2.80
C ASN A 68 10.39 1.41 -4.24
N THR A 69 9.15 1.19 -4.66
CA THR A 69 8.64 1.54 -6.00
C THR A 69 7.64 2.70 -5.97
N ASN A 70 7.80 3.65 -5.07
CA ASN A 70 6.95 4.84 -4.93
C ASN A 70 5.46 4.52 -4.67
N LYS A 71 5.13 3.30 -4.19
CA LYS A 71 3.73 2.91 -3.86
C LYS A 71 3.01 3.92 -2.97
N PHE A 72 3.72 4.45 -1.98
CA PHE A 72 3.12 5.39 -1.03
C PHE A 72 2.77 6.72 -1.70
N ASP A 73 3.63 7.21 -2.59
CA ASP A 73 3.39 8.43 -3.36
C ASP A 73 2.18 8.26 -4.29
N VAL A 74 2.05 7.08 -4.94
CA VAL A 74 0.87 6.71 -5.75
C VAL A 74 -0.40 6.74 -4.91
N GLN A 75 -0.37 6.14 -3.71
CA GLN A 75 -1.50 6.12 -2.79
C GLN A 75 -1.93 7.53 -2.35
N LEU A 76 -0.98 8.39 -2.03
CA LEU A 76 -1.25 9.78 -1.64
C LEU A 76 -1.82 10.59 -2.81
N GLY A 77 -1.24 10.44 -3.99
CA GLY A 77 -1.70 11.10 -5.21
C GLY A 77 -3.12 10.70 -5.57
N LEU A 78 -3.42 9.39 -5.56
CA LEU A 78 -4.75 8.85 -5.81
C LEU A 78 -5.78 9.37 -4.81
N ARG A 79 -5.47 9.29 -3.51
CA ARG A 79 -6.34 9.82 -2.45
C ARG A 79 -6.64 11.30 -2.65
N LYS A 80 -5.60 12.11 -2.87
CA LYS A 80 -5.74 13.56 -3.05
C LYS A 80 -6.65 13.87 -4.21
N PHE A 81 -6.41 13.27 -5.37
CA PHE A 81 -7.20 13.50 -6.56
C PHE A 81 -8.68 13.13 -6.35
N LEU A 82 -8.96 11.93 -5.83
CA LEU A 82 -10.33 11.49 -5.59
C LEU A 82 -11.07 12.42 -4.62
N GLN A 83 -10.37 12.95 -3.61
CA GLN A 83 -10.94 13.92 -2.69
C GLN A 83 -11.20 15.29 -3.35
N GLU A 84 -10.33 15.72 -4.27
CA GLU A 84 -10.53 16.94 -5.07
C GLU A 84 -11.71 16.81 -6.03
N GLU A 85 -11.97 15.59 -6.55
CA GLU A 85 -13.18 15.27 -7.33
C GLU A 85 -14.45 15.08 -6.48
N GLY A 86 -14.34 15.25 -5.14
CA GLY A 86 -15.48 15.22 -4.22
C GLY A 86 -15.81 13.84 -3.63
N TYR A 87 -15.00 12.80 -3.90
CA TYR A 87 -15.22 11.47 -3.34
C TYR A 87 -14.76 11.37 -1.88
N LYS A 88 -15.53 10.63 -1.10
CA LYS A 88 -15.15 10.24 0.25
C LYS A 88 -14.29 8.98 0.20
N VAL A 89 -13.02 9.12 0.52
CA VAL A 89 -12.02 8.06 0.37
C VAL A 89 -11.64 7.47 1.71
N SER A 90 -11.88 6.18 1.92
CA SER A 90 -11.21 5.41 2.98
C SER A 90 -9.94 4.77 2.43
N GLN A 91 -8.91 4.68 3.27
CA GLN A 91 -7.64 4.15 2.85
C GLN A 91 -6.92 3.39 3.96
N ILE A 92 -6.28 2.28 3.58
CA ILE A 92 -5.26 1.60 4.38
C ILE A 92 -3.94 1.71 3.63
N GLY A 93 -2.95 2.34 4.23
CA GLY A 93 -1.64 2.57 3.62
C GLY A 93 -0.55 1.68 4.20
N THR A 94 0.58 1.60 3.48
CA THR A 94 1.68 0.68 3.78
C THR A 94 2.68 1.18 4.82
N LYS A 95 2.47 2.37 5.36
CA LYS A 95 3.39 2.98 6.32
C LYS A 95 2.75 3.11 7.69
N GLU A 96 3.51 2.86 8.75
CA GLU A 96 3.05 2.97 10.15
C GLU A 96 2.53 4.36 10.51
N TYR A 97 3.04 5.39 9.82
CA TYR A 97 2.65 6.78 10.04
C TYR A 97 1.47 7.26 9.18
N CYS A 98 0.72 6.36 8.53
CA CYS A 98 -0.44 6.71 7.70
C CYS A 98 -1.50 7.54 8.46
N GLU A 99 -1.66 7.30 9.75
CA GLU A 99 -2.60 8.05 10.59
C GLU A 99 -2.28 9.56 10.67
N LEU A 100 -1.02 9.96 10.43
CA LEU A 100 -0.65 11.38 10.34
C LEU A 100 -1.21 12.06 9.09
N PHE A 101 -1.54 11.27 8.07
CA PHE A 101 -2.15 11.73 6.82
C PHE A 101 -3.67 11.54 6.81
N GLY A 102 -4.26 11.14 7.95
CA GLY A 102 -5.70 11.00 8.12
C GLY A 102 -6.30 9.73 7.49
N PHE A 103 -5.52 8.64 7.40
CA PHE A 103 -6.00 7.32 6.99
C PHE A 103 -5.28 6.21 7.75
N HIS A 104 -5.76 4.97 7.62
CA HIS A 104 -5.31 3.84 8.41
C HIS A 104 -3.98 3.26 7.95
N ALA A 105 -3.20 2.73 8.88
CA ALA A 105 -2.05 1.88 8.57
C ALA A 105 -2.46 0.40 8.49
N ILE A 106 -1.63 -0.42 7.81
CA ILE A 106 -1.77 -1.89 7.86
C ILE A 106 -1.71 -2.35 9.32
N PRO A 107 -2.66 -3.16 9.79
CA PRO A 107 -2.68 -3.65 11.16
C PRO A 107 -1.44 -4.47 11.51
N GLU A 108 -0.92 -4.29 12.72
CA GLU A 108 0.31 -4.96 13.18
C GLU A 108 0.21 -6.50 13.14
N PHE A 109 -0.99 -7.06 13.36
CA PHE A 109 -1.18 -8.51 13.35
C PHE A 109 -0.88 -9.16 12.00
N MET A 110 -0.94 -8.39 10.88
CA MET A 110 -0.54 -8.89 9.56
C MET A 110 0.93 -9.33 9.50
N TYR A 111 1.76 -8.83 10.41
CA TYR A 111 3.17 -9.19 10.55
C TYR A 111 3.44 -10.13 11.74
N ALA A 112 2.40 -10.53 12.47
CA ALA A 112 2.54 -11.38 13.64
C ALA A 112 2.75 -12.85 13.25
N ASN A 113 3.71 -13.51 13.90
CA ASN A 113 4.00 -14.93 13.66
C ASN A 113 3.08 -15.89 14.45
N GLN A 114 2.23 -15.35 15.34
CA GLN A 114 1.38 -16.15 16.22
C GLN A 114 -0.01 -16.44 15.62
N LEU A 115 -0.34 -15.82 14.50
CA LEU A 115 -1.61 -16.02 13.81
C LEU A 115 -1.39 -16.88 12.56
N SER A 116 -2.38 -17.72 12.27
CA SER A 116 -2.41 -18.41 10.97
C SER A 116 -2.70 -17.43 9.84
N GLU A 117 -2.26 -17.73 8.63
CA GLU A 117 -2.54 -16.90 7.45
C GLU A 117 -4.07 -16.79 7.21
N ALA A 118 -4.83 -17.86 7.49
CA ALA A 118 -6.29 -17.82 7.41
C ALA A 118 -6.90 -16.81 8.39
N ASP A 119 -6.41 -16.76 9.64
CA ASP A 119 -6.89 -15.80 10.63
C ASP A 119 -6.55 -14.37 10.21
N LYS A 120 -5.33 -14.12 9.70
CA LYS A 120 -4.92 -12.81 9.19
C LYS A 120 -5.84 -12.32 8.08
N ILE A 121 -6.18 -13.21 7.13
CA ILE A 121 -7.10 -12.92 6.03
C ILE A 121 -8.46 -12.49 6.58
N VAL A 122 -9.05 -13.30 7.45
CA VAL A 122 -10.38 -13.01 8.01
C VAL A 122 -10.37 -11.73 8.83
N TRP A 123 -9.36 -11.52 9.66
CA TRP A 123 -9.29 -10.32 10.51
C TRP A 123 -9.06 -9.06 9.70
N PHE A 124 -8.22 -9.12 8.67
CA PHE A 124 -8.03 -7.97 7.77
C PHE A 124 -9.33 -7.62 7.05
N ASN A 125 -10.07 -8.61 6.56
CA ASN A 125 -11.39 -8.42 5.98
C ASN A 125 -12.35 -7.72 6.97
N ARG A 126 -12.42 -8.18 8.22
CA ARG A 126 -13.27 -7.57 9.26
C ARG A 126 -12.90 -6.12 9.55
N ILE A 127 -11.61 -5.80 9.55
CA ILE A 127 -11.15 -4.41 9.71
C ILE A 127 -11.60 -3.56 8.52
N CYS A 128 -11.39 -4.01 7.29
CA CYS A 128 -11.84 -3.29 6.10
C CYS A 128 -13.36 -3.05 6.14
N LYS A 129 -14.14 -4.07 6.49
CA LYS A 129 -15.60 -3.94 6.64
C LYS A 129 -16.00 -2.99 7.75
N SER A 130 -15.29 -2.99 8.87
CA SER A 130 -15.53 -2.05 9.98
C SER A 130 -15.27 -0.60 9.58
N ILE A 131 -14.18 -0.36 8.83
CA ILE A 131 -13.86 0.98 8.29
C ILE A 131 -14.94 1.42 7.31
N GLU A 132 -15.35 0.56 6.38
CA GLU A 132 -16.42 0.85 5.42
C GLU A 132 -17.71 1.27 6.14
N LEU A 133 -18.15 0.51 7.16
CA LEU A 133 -19.37 0.79 7.91
C LEU A 133 -19.29 2.08 8.74
N GLN A 134 -18.12 2.40 9.29
CA GLN A 134 -17.91 3.59 10.12
C GLN A 134 -17.72 4.84 9.27
N GLU A 135 -16.93 4.76 8.23
CA GLU A 135 -16.57 5.92 7.42
C GLU A 135 -17.53 6.15 6.26
N LYS A 136 -18.21 5.10 5.79
CA LYS A 136 -19.13 5.14 4.62
C LYS A 136 -18.48 5.85 3.43
N PRO A 137 -17.38 5.32 2.91
CA PRO A 137 -16.69 5.90 1.78
C PRO A 137 -17.43 5.63 0.46
N ASP A 138 -17.07 6.40 -0.57
CA ASP A 138 -17.46 6.12 -1.95
C ASP A 138 -16.46 5.18 -2.63
N ILE A 139 -15.22 5.15 -2.15
CA ILE A 139 -14.13 4.31 -2.69
C ILE A 139 -13.13 3.95 -1.58
N PHE A 140 -12.56 2.74 -1.66
CA PHE A 140 -11.58 2.24 -0.70
C PHE A 140 -10.23 1.98 -1.38
N ILE A 141 -9.17 2.62 -0.91
CA ILE A 141 -7.79 2.40 -1.39
C ILE A 141 -7.05 1.49 -0.42
N ILE A 142 -6.45 0.42 -0.92
CA ILE A 142 -5.61 -0.47 -0.12
C ILE A 142 -4.21 -0.53 -0.72
N GLY A 143 -3.25 -0.02 0.04
CA GLY A 143 -1.84 -0.23 -0.25
C GLY A 143 -1.41 -1.63 0.16
N VAL A 144 -0.94 -2.43 -0.79
CA VAL A 144 -0.44 -3.78 -0.52
C VAL A 144 1.02 -3.69 -0.06
N PRO A 145 1.34 -4.07 1.20
CA PRO A 145 2.70 -3.98 1.71
C PRO A 145 3.61 -5.04 1.09
N GLY A 146 4.91 -4.79 1.15
CA GLY A 146 5.91 -5.70 0.61
C GLY A 146 5.87 -5.77 -0.92
N ALA A 147 6.15 -6.96 -1.43
CA ALA A 147 6.17 -7.29 -2.84
C ALA A 147 5.18 -8.41 -3.16
N THR A 148 4.75 -8.49 -4.42
CA THR A 148 3.81 -9.53 -4.86
C THR A 148 4.50 -10.82 -5.30
N MET A 149 5.82 -10.80 -5.47
CA MET A 149 6.59 -11.91 -6.01
C MET A 149 8.00 -11.99 -5.43
N VAL A 150 8.61 -13.15 -5.59
CA VAL A 150 10.03 -13.37 -5.29
C VAL A 150 10.87 -12.57 -6.28
N PHE A 151 11.93 -11.92 -5.80
CA PHE A 151 12.89 -11.25 -6.66
C PHE A 151 13.94 -12.24 -7.19
N ASN A 152 14.56 -13.00 -6.29
CA ASN A 152 15.48 -14.09 -6.61
C ASN A 152 15.60 -15.06 -5.41
N GLU A 153 16.45 -16.07 -5.53
CA GLU A 153 16.67 -17.10 -4.49
C GLU A 153 17.17 -16.53 -3.15
N THR A 154 17.87 -15.40 -3.16
CA THR A 154 18.40 -14.76 -1.95
C THR A 154 17.44 -13.74 -1.36
N ILE A 155 16.69 -13.04 -2.22
CA ILE A 155 15.75 -11.98 -1.85
C ILE A 155 14.35 -12.47 -2.20
N THR A 156 13.74 -13.16 -1.26
CA THR A 156 12.46 -13.85 -1.47
C THR A 156 11.24 -12.94 -1.34
N ASN A 157 11.39 -11.73 -0.82
CA ASN A 157 10.28 -10.79 -0.56
C ASN A 157 9.12 -11.46 0.21
N ASN A 158 9.45 -12.32 1.17
CA ASN A 158 8.48 -13.14 1.89
C ASN A 158 7.51 -13.90 0.94
N PHE A 159 8.00 -14.31 -0.24
CA PHE A 159 7.25 -15.03 -1.28
C PHE A 159 5.96 -14.35 -1.74
N GLY A 160 5.73 -13.08 -1.36
CA GLY A 160 4.49 -12.35 -1.62
C GLY A 160 3.31 -12.83 -0.75
N ILE A 161 3.59 -13.44 0.41
CA ILE A 161 2.55 -13.99 1.31
C ILE A 161 1.61 -12.89 1.77
N THR A 162 2.11 -11.75 2.24
CA THR A 162 1.25 -10.65 2.69
C THR A 162 0.35 -10.09 1.59
N ALA A 163 0.84 -10.05 0.35
CA ALA A 163 0.02 -9.67 -0.79
C ALA A 163 -1.09 -10.70 -1.05
N PHE A 164 -0.79 -11.99 -0.90
CA PHE A 164 -1.77 -13.07 -0.99
C PHE A 164 -2.83 -12.99 0.12
N GLU A 165 -2.42 -12.76 1.37
CA GLU A 165 -3.33 -12.59 2.51
C GLU A 165 -4.32 -11.43 2.26
N ILE A 166 -3.83 -10.27 1.83
CA ILE A 166 -4.66 -9.09 1.56
C ILE A 166 -5.61 -9.31 0.39
N ALA A 167 -5.12 -9.90 -0.70
CA ALA A 167 -5.93 -10.17 -1.88
C ALA A 167 -7.05 -11.20 -1.63
N ASN A 168 -6.83 -12.15 -0.72
CA ASN A 168 -7.87 -13.07 -0.29
C ASN A 168 -8.82 -12.49 0.76
N ALA A 169 -8.40 -11.46 1.48
CA ALA A 169 -9.25 -10.75 2.43
C ALA A 169 -10.21 -9.79 1.75
N VAL A 170 -9.74 -9.10 0.71
CA VAL A 170 -10.53 -8.10 -0.03
C VAL A 170 -10.22 -8.23 -1.51
N ARG A 171 -11.25 -8.43 -2.31
CA ARG A 171 -11.11 -8.46 -3.77
C ARG A 171 -11.03 -7.05 -4.33
N PRO A 172 -9.99 -6.70 -5.10
CA PRO A 172 -9.93 -5.39 -5.75
C PRO A 172 -10.78 -5.36 -7.04
N ASP A 173 -11.41 -4.22 -7.30
CA ASP A 173 -12.07 -3.92 -8.58
C ASP A 173 -11.05 -3.46 -9.62
N THR A 174 -9.99 -2.80 -9.16
CA THR A 174 -8.88 -2.34 -10.01
C THR A 174 -7.56 -2.36 -9.26
N ALA A 175 -6.45 -2.55 -9.96
CA ALA A 175 -5.13 -2.58 -9.36
C ALA A 175 -4.08 -1.81 -10.16
N ILE A 176 -3.29 -1.02 -9.43
CA ILE A 176 -2.09 -0.35 -9.91
C ILE A 176 -0.88 -1.18 -9.46
N MET A 177 -0.05 -1.62 -10.40
CA MET A 177 1.18 -2.35 -10.10
C MET A 177 2.39 -1.45 -10.26
N CYS A 178 3.09 -1.19 -9.17
CA CYS A 178 4.33 -0.42 -9.18
C CYS A 178 5.53 -1.31 -9.52
N VAL A 179 6.34 -0.87 -10.48
CA VAL A 179 7.57 -1.52 -10.92
C VAL A 179 8.75 -0.57 -10.79
N PRO A 180 9.98 -1.03 -10.50
CA PRO A 180 11.16 -0.19 -10.53
C PRO A 180 11.51 0.25 -11.97
N TYR A 181 12.43 1.18 -12.12
CA TYR A 181 12.99 1.59 -13.40
C TYR A 181 14.01 0.54 -13.87
N GLU A 182 13.60 -0.32 -14.79
CA GLU A 182 14.46 -1.39 -15.33
C GLU A 182 14.23 -1.61 -16.82
N GLY A 183 15.05 -2.48 -17.42
CA GLY A 183 14.99 -2.81 -18.84
C GLY A 183 13.87 -3.76 -19.24
N TYR A 184 12.67 -3.61 -18.69
CA TYR A 184 11.52 -4.46 -19.00
C TYR A 184 11.09 -4.34 -20.47
N ASP A 185 10.50 -5.41 -20.96
CA ASP A 185 9.75 -5.45 -22.23
C ASP A 185 8.24 -5.65 -21.95
N SER A 186 7.46 -5.61 -23.01
CA SER A 186 6.01 -5.83 -22.93
C SER A 186 5.66 -7.25 -22.46
N GLY A 187 6.52 -8.23 -22.74
CA GLY A 187 6.34 -9.62 -22.31
C GLY A 187 6.42 -9.75 -20.78
N PHE A 188 7.36 -9.04 -20.16
CA PHE A 188 7.48 -9.01 -18.70
C PHE A 188 6.25 -8.40 -18.03
N LEU A 189 5.70 -7.30 -18.56
CA LEU A 189 4.50 -6.69 -18.03
C LEU A 189 3.28 -7.62 -18.13
N LYS A 190 3.11 -8.30 -19.26
CA LYS A 190 2.07 -9.32 -19.46
C LYS A 190 2.23 -10.50 -18.50
N MET A 191 3.48 -10.93 -18.24
CA MET A 191 3.76 -11.97 -17.27
C MET A 191 3.32 -11.55 -15.85
N ILE A 192 3.60 -10.30 -15.45
CA ILE A 192 3.14 -9.78 -14.15
C ILE A 192 1.62 -9.75 -14.08
N GLN A 193 0.92 -9.26 -15.11
CA GLN A 193 -0.55 -9.28 -15.15
C GLN A 193 -1.09 -10.70 -14.99
N THR A 194 -0.55 -11.65 -15.76
CA THR A 194 -0.96 -13.05 -15.71
C THR A 194 -0.71 -13.67 -14.33
N SER A 195 0.50 -13.46 -13.78
CA SER A 195 0.85 -13.97 -12.46
C SER A 195 -0.05 -13.37 -11.35
N SER A 196 -0.30 -12.07 -11.40
CA SER A 196 -1.18 -11.40 -10.43
C SER A 196 -2.61 -11.89 -10.52
N LYS A 197 -3.13 -12.10 -11.71
CA LYS A 197 -4.48 -12.65 -11.93
C LYS A 197 -4.64 -14.04 -11.33
N TYR A 198 -3.72 -14.96 -11.61
CA TYR A 198 -3.87 -16.36 -11.16
C TYR A 198 -3.38 -16.62 -9.74
N LYS A 199 -2.42 -15.82 -9.23
CA LYS A 199 -1.90 -15.97 -7.87
C LYS A 199 -2.72 -15.20 -6.84
N LEU A 200 -3.22 -14.01 -7.20
CA LEU A 200 -3.81 -13.05 -6.27
C LEU A 200 -5.28 -12.71 -6.60
N ASP A 201 -5.86 -13.32 -7.63
CA ASP A 201 -7.17 -12.91 -8.20
C ASP A 201 -7.26 -11.39 -8.41
N MET A 202 -6.14 -10.79 -8.80
CA MET A 202 -5.98 -9.36 -8.96
C MET A 202 -5.64 -9.02 -10.42
N GLN A 203 -6.56 -8.35 -11.09
CA GLN A 203 -6.30 -7.83 -12.42
C GLN A 203 -5.51 -6.52 -12.31
N VAL A 204 -4.33 -6.50 -12.92
CA VAL A 204 -3.51 -5.28 -13.01
C VAL A 204 -3.99 -4.48 -14.22
N ASP A 205 -4.59 -3.33 -13.97
CA ASP A 205 -5.15 -2.46 -15.01
C ASP A 205 -4.13 -1.49 -15.56
N CYS A 206 -3.20 -1.03 -14.71
CA CYS A 206 -2.11 -0.17 -15.14
C CYS A 206 -0.84 -0.38 -14.30
N PHE A 207 0.27 0.09 -14.83
CA PHE A 207 1.55 0.10 -14.15
C PHE A 207 1.97 1.52 -13.77
N ASN A 208 2.63 1.64 -12.62
CA ASN A 208 3.40 2.83 -12.26
C ASN A 208 4.88 2.48 -12.28
N MET A 209 5.67 3.14 -13.12
CA MET A 209 7.12 2.99 -13.12
C MET A 209 7.75 3.98 -12.15
N ALA A 210 8.38 3.45 -11.10
CA ALA A 210 9.10 4.26 -10.13
C ALA A 210 10.44 4.75 -10.70
N ASN A 211 11.00 5.78 -10.10
CA ASN A 211 12.34 6.28 -10.43
C ASN A 211 13.46 5.58 -9.66
N LYS A 212 13.24 4.34 -9.28
CA LYS A 212 14.21 3.52 -8.52
C LYS A 212 14.77 2.43 -9.42
N HIS A 213 16.07 2.46 -9.62
CA HIS A 213 16.84 1.46 -10.33
C HIS A 213 17.58 0.56 -9.34
N PHE A 214 17.61 -0.74 -9.60
CA PHE A 214 18.22 -1.72 -8.71
C PHE A 214 19.76 -1.64 -8.76
N ASP A 215 20.37 -1.38 -7.61
CA ASP A 215 21.82 -1.42 -7.47
C ASP A 215 22.30 -2.84 -7.17
N VAL A 216 22.66 -3.58 -8.23
CA VAL A 216 23.09 -4.99 -8.14
C VAL A 216 24.37 -5.14 -7.31
N ALA A 217 25.33 -4.23 -7.47
CA ALA A 217 26.61 -4.32 -6.79
C ALA A 217 26.45 -4.17 -5.28
N ARG A 218 25.80 -3.08 -4.89
CA ARG A 218 25.54 -2.78 -3.49
C ARG A 218 24.59 -3.79 -2.84
N SER A 219 23.60 -4.27 -3.57
CA SER A 219 22.67 -5.29 -3.04
C SER A 219 23.34 -6.62 -2.73
N LYS A 220 24.31 -7.03 -3.55
CA LYS A 220 25.12 -8.21 -3.29
C LYS A 220 26.02 -8.04 -2.07
N GLU A 221 26.65 -6.88 -1.92
CA GLU A 221 27.53 -6.56 -0.79
C GLU A 221 26.76 -6.49 0.52
N GLU A 222 25.66 -5.75 0.55
CA GLU A 222 24.85 -5.52 1.75
C GLU A 222 23.85 -6.65 2.04
N LYS A 223 23.69 -7.62 1.13
CA LYS A 223 22.68 -8.71 1.18
C LYS A 223 21.25 -8.21 1.40
N LYS A 224 20.94 -7.03 0.88
CA LYS A 224 19.61 -6.41 0.90
C LYS A 224 19.38 -5.63 -0.38
N LEU A 225 18.11 -5.38 -0.70
CA LEU A 225 17.76 -4.54 -1.85
C LEU A 225 18.27 -3.13 -1.66
N SER A 226 19.09 -2.66 -2.58
CA SER A 226 19.60 -1.30 -2.66
C SER A 226 19.23 -0.68 -4.00
N PHE A 227 18.91 0.62 -4.00
CA PHE A 227 18.39 1.32 -5.18
C PHE A 227 19.12 2.62 -5.42
N ILE A 228 19.28 2.96 -6.69
CA ILE A 228 19.73 4.25 -7.18
C ILE A 228 18.49 5.02 -7.65
N THR A 229 18.43 6.32 -7.39
CA THR A 229 17.34 7.17 -7.85
C THR A 229 17.66 7.76 -9.21
N THR A 230 16.76 7.61 -10.17
CA THR A 230 16.85 8.14 -11.54
C THR A 230 16.01 9.42 -11.68
N GLY A 231 16.32 10.28 -12.64
CA GLY A 231 15.52 11.46 -12.97
C GLY A 231 14.14 11.07 -13.55
N ALA A 232 13.13 11.87 -13.27
CA ALA A 232 11.77 11.61 -13.76
C ALA A 232 11.67 11.64 -15.29
N ASP A 233 12.44 12.48 -15.95
CA ASP A 233 12.55 12.60 -17.39
C ASP A 233 13.04 11.31 -18.07
N LEU A 234 13.97 10.59 -17.44
CA LEU A 234 14.42 9.28 -17.93
C LEU A 234 13.33 8.22 -17.80
N VAL A 235 12.54 8.29 -16.73
CA VAL A 235 11.39 7.40 -16.53
C VAL A 235 10.35 7.66 -17.62
N ASP A 236 10.01 8.92 -17.87
CA ASP A 236 9.04 9.29 -18.92
C ASP A 236 9.49 8.81 -20.30
N LYS A 237 10.75 9.00 -20.66
CA LYS A 237 11.32 8.50 -21.90
C LYS A 237 11.22 6.97 -22.03
N ARG A 238 11.49 6.26 -20.93
CA ARG A 238 11.38 4.79 -20.90
C ARG A 238 9.94 4.33 -21.08
N ILE A 239 8.98 5.02 -20.47
CA ILE A 239 7.56 4.75 -20.63
C ILE A 239 7.12 4.98 -22.07
N GLU A 240 7.56 6.05 -22.72
CA GLU A 240 7.27 6.29 -24.15
C GLU A 240 7.80 5.17 -25.05
N ASP A 241 8.99 4.66 -24.77
CA ASP A 241 9.53 3.52 -25.54
C ASP A 241 8.69 2.26 -25.34
N LEU A 242 8.28 1.96 -24.09
CA LEU A 242 7.43 0.81 -23.80
C LEU A 242 6.02 0.92 -24.41
N LYS A 243 5.42 2.10 -24.44
CA LYS A 243 4.09 2.35 -25.02
C LYS A 243 4.03 2.04 -26.52
N ARG A 244 5.15 1.96 -27.21
CA ARG A 244 5.19 1.53 -28.64
C ARG A 244 4.93 0.03 -28.80
N ASP A 245 5.22 -0.77 -27.76
CA ASP A 245 5.19 -2.23 -27.81
C ASP A 245 4.07 -2.84 -26.96
N THR A 246 3.29 -2.00 -26.27
CA THR A 246 2.21 -2.47 -25.39
C THR A 246 1.05 -1.49 -25.31
N GLU A 247 -0.16 -2.03 -25.25
CA GLU A 247 -1.39 -1.27 -24.98
C GLU A 247 -1.65 -1.10 -23.48
N ILE A 248 -0.83 -1.74 -22.62
CA ILE A 248 -1.01 -1.67 -21.17
C ILE A 248 -0.65 -0.25 -20.71
N PRO A 249 -1.54 0.44 -20.00
CA PRO A 249 -1.25 1.77 -19.48
C PRO A 249 -0.07 1.77 -18.50
N ILE A 250 0.90 2.64 -18.75
CA ILE A 250 2.08 2.81 -17.89
C ILE A 250 2.24 4.29 -17.58
N TYR A 251 2.43 4.60 -16.32
CA TYR A 251 2.49 5.97 -15.81
C TYR A 251 3.73 6.21 -14.96
N ASN A 252 4.05 7.49 -14.76
CA ASN A 252 5.07 7.98 -13.83
C ASN A 252 4.41 8.87 -12.78
N SER A 253 4.17 8.38 -11.59
CA SER A 253 3.51 9.13 -10.51
C SER A 253 4.30 10.37 -10.02
N LEU A 254 5.57 10.51 -10.40
CA LEU A 254 6.37 11.70 -10.10
C LEU A 254 6.10 12.85 -11.09
N ASN A 255 5.49 12.55 -12.23
CA ASN A 255 5.00 13.53 -13.18
C ASN A 255 3.52 13.81 -12.90
N VAL A 256 3.17 15.07 -12.58
CA VAL A 256 1.81 15.46 -12.16
C VAL A 256 0.77 15.08 -13.21
N THR A 257 1.06 15.29 -14.50
CA THR A 257 0.14 14.95 -15.60
C THR A 257 -0.11 13.45 -15.68
N SER A 258 0.95 12.65 -15.61
CA SER A 258 0.88 11.19 -15.65
C SER A 258 0.21 10.61 -14.40
N ALA A 259 0.40 11.23 -13.24
CA ALA A 259 -0.30 10.86 -12.02
C ALA A 259 -1.82 11.07 -12.14
N LEU A 260 -2.26 12.18 -12.73
CA LEU A 260 -3.67 12.46 -12.99
C LEU A 260 -4.29 11.45 -13.98
N GLU A 261 -3.56 11.07 -15.04
CA GLU A 261 -4.00 10.04 -15.99
C GLU A 261 -4.19 8.67 -15.32
N THR A 262 -3.23 8.27 -14.45
CA THR A 262 -3.34 7.02 -13.67
C THR A 262 -4.64 6.99 -12.88
N VAL A 263 -4.93 8.07 -12.21
CA VAL A 263 -6.09 8.19 -11.33
C VAL A 263 -7.39 8.20 -12.11
N SER A 264 -7.47 8.98 -13.20
CA SER A 264 -8.65 9.02 -14.07
C SER A 264 -8.96 7.65 -14.65
N TYR A 265 -7.95 6.92 -15.09
CA TYR A 265 -8.11 5.55 -15.61
C TYR A 265 -8.65 4.59 -14.54
N THR A 266 -8.08 4.64 -13.33
CA THR A 266 -8.47 3.78 -12.21
C THR A 266 -9.90 4.07 -11.75
N HIS A 267 -10.29 5.33 -11.73
CA HIS A 267 -11.63 5.76 -11.36
C HIS A 267 -12.70 5.28 -12.36
N LEU A 268 -12.45 5.42 -13.65
CA LEU A 268 -13.37 4.94 -14.69
C LEU A 268 -13.59 3.42 -14.57
N ARG A 269 -12.51 2.65 -14.36
CA ARG A 269 -12.59 1.19 -14.20
C ARG A 269 -13.34 0.77 -12.95
N ALA A 270 -13.08 1.39 -11.81
CA ALA A 270 -13.78 1.08 -10.56
C ALA A 270 -15.30 1.32 -10.65
N HIS A 271 -15.73 2.33 -11.42
CA HIS A 271 -17.16 2.58 -11.68
C HIS A 271 -17.77 1.61 -12.70
N GLU A 272 -17.04 1.20 -13.73
CA GLU A 272 -17.53 0.22 -14.70
C GLU A 272 -17.83 -1.13 -14.01
N THR A 273 -16.90 -1.61 -13.18
CA THR A 273 -17.08 -2.90 -12.47
C THR A 273 -18.19 -2.89 -11.44
N SER A 274 -18.49 -1.73 -10.83
CA SER A 274 -19.61 -1.62 -9.86
C SER A 274 -20.98 -1.48 -10.49
N GLN A 275 -21.08 -1.22 -11.81
CA GLN A 275 -22.35 -1.18 -12.53
C GLN A 275 -22.74 -2.54 -13.15
N ASP A 276 -21.80 -3.47 -13.23
CA ASP A 276 -22.01 -4.82 -13.78
C ASP A 276 -22.44 -5.87 -12.71
N LEU A 277 -22.64 -5.44 -11.45
CA LEU A 277 -23.16 -6.24 -10.32
C LEU A 277 -24.59 -5.80 -9.96
#